data_da28c164aa69430a30122a07a3ea57bc
#
_entry.id   da28c164aa69430a30122a07a3ea57bc
#
_cell.length_a   1.000
_cell.length_b   1.000
_cell.length_c   1.000
_cell.angle_alpha   90.00
_cell.angle_beta   90.00
_cell.angle_gamma   90.00
#
_symmetry.space_group_name_H-M   'P 1'
#
loop_
_entity.id
_entity.type
_entity.pdbx_description
1 polymer ?
#
loop_
_entity_poly.entity_id
_entity_poly.type
_entity_poly.pdbx_seq_one_letter_code
_entity_poly.pdbx_strand_id
1 'polypeptide(L)'
;METGTHPHLLIIEDDVLLNDMTKRLLTQHGYCVTSAYSGSEALLLIEKGTFDLILLDLMLPGIPGETVLEKMKSTMDIPIIGVSAKTDIDSKVNLIRNGADDYITKPFDNQELLVRIEAVLRRFQKSTTPNNSKILRFKDLSLSLIHISEP
;
A
#
# COMPACT_ATOMS: atom_id res chain seq x y z
N MET A 1 -23.90 9.20 -0.23
CA MET A 1 -23.48 9.31 -0.22
C MET A 1 -22.75 9.43 0.02
N GLU A 2 -22.63 9.29 0.10
CA GLU A 2 -21.86 9.39 0.24
C GLU A 2 -21.09 9.79 0.05
N THR A 3 -21.28 10.21 0.20
CA THR A 3 -20.50 10.83 -0.17
C THR A 3 -19.47 10.68 -0.57
N GLY A 4 -19.77 10.42 -0.79
CA GLY A 4 -18.92 9.72 -1.50
C GLY A 4 -17.52 9.93 -1.55
N THR A 5 -16.92 9.48 -0.65
CA THR A 5 -15.51 9.54 -0.67
C THR A 5 -15.03 8.17 -1.05
N HIS A 6 -14.53 8.07 -2.24
CA HIS A 6 -13.88 6.86 -2.68
C HIS A 6 -12.40 6.99 -2.36
N PRO A 7 -11.81 5.97 -1.75
CA PRO A 7 -10.37 6.02 -1.50
C PRO A 7 -9.60 6.18 -2.80
N HIS A 8 -8.55 6.98 -2.73
CA HIS A 8 -7.72 7.26 -3.90
C HIS A 8 -6.42 6.47 -3.79
N LEU A 9 -6.21 5.58 -4.73
CA LEU A 9 -5.06 4.69 -4.72
C LEU A 9 -4.07 5.10 -5.80
N LEU A 10 -2.78 4.93 -5.50
CA LEU A 10 -1.72 5.16 -6.48
C LEU A 10 -1.09 3.83 -6.81
N ILE A 11 -1.01 3.48 -8.09
CA ILE A 11 -0.33 2.27 -8.54
C ILE A 11 0.99 2.68 -9.14
N ILE A 12 2.08 2.11 -8.67
CA ILE A 12 3.41 2.36 -9.23
C ILE A 12 3.90 1.06 -9.85
N GLU A 13 3.84 0.97 -11.16
CA GLU A 13 4.15 -0.24 -11.89
C GLU A 13 4.56 0.14 -13.31
N ASP A 14 5.74 -0.30 -13.76
CA ASP A 14 6.23 0.07 -15.07
C ASP A 14 5.65 -0.76 -16.21
N ASP A 15 5.12 -1.95 -15.92
CA ASP A 15 4.46 -2.77 -16.94
C ASP A 15 3.09 -2.14 -17.22
N VAL A 16 2.97 -1.54 -18.40
CA VAL A 16 1.77 -0.78 -18.75
C VAL A 16 0.52 -1.65 -18.72
N LEU A 17 0.63 -2.86 -19.27
CA LEU A 17 -0.51 -3.75 -19.30
C LEU A 17 -0.97 -4.15 -17.91
N LEU A 18 -0.03 -4.53 -17.07
CA LEU A 18 -0.35 -4.92 -15.70
C LEU A 18 -0.92 -3.73 -14.92
N ASN A 19 -0.34 -2.55 -15.10
CA ASN A 19 -0.82 -1.34 -14.45
C ASN A 19 -2.28 -1.08 -14.85
N ASP A 20 -2.57 -1.15 -16.16
CA ASP A 20 -3.91 -0.91 -16.66
C ASP A 20 -4.91 -1.94 -16.13
N MET A 21 -4.52 -3.20 -16.10
CA MET A 21 -5.39 -4.25 -15.61
C MET A 21 -5.71 -4.06 -14.13
N THR A 22 -4.70 -3.71 -13.35
CA THR A 22 -4.88 -3.48 -11.93
C THR A 22 -5.76 -2.25 -11.70
N LYS A 23 -5.52 -1.20 -12.45
CA LYS A 23 -6.33 0.01 -12.34
C LYS A 23 -7.78 -0.28 -12.64
N ARG A 24 -8.03 -1.07 -13.69
CA ARG A 24 -9.39 -1.40 -14.08
C ARG A 24 -10.09 -2.21 -12.98
N LEU A 25 -9.39 -3.18 -12.42
CA LEU A 25 -9.92 -4.00 -11.34
C LEU A 25 -10.33 -3.13 -10.15
N LEU A 26 -9.44 -2.25 -9.73
CA LEU A 26 -9.69 -1.43 -8.54
C LEU A 26 -10.78 -0.39 -8.80
N THR A 27 -10.80 0.17 -10.00
CA THR A 27 -11.85 1.12 -10.35
C THR A 27 -13.22 0.45 -10.30
N GLN A 28 -13.31 -0.79 -10.75
CA GLN A 28 -14.57 -1.52 -10.72
C GLN A 28 -15.05 -1.79 -9.30
N HIS A 29 -14.14 -1.74 -8.35
CA HIS A 29 -14.48 -1.99 -6.96
C HIS A 29 -14.63 -0.71 -6.14
N GLY A 30 -14.77 0.41 -6.81
CA GLY A 30 -15.14 1.65 -6.14
C GLY A 30 -13.99 2.55 -5.75
N TYR A 31 -12.77 2.25 -6.19
CA TYR A 31 -11.62 3.09 -5.87
C TYR A 31 -11.35 4.08 -6.98
N CYS A 32 -10.83 5.25 -6.60
CA CYS A 32 -10.25 6.17 -7.57
C CYS A 32 -8.79 5.81 -7.71
N VAL A 33 -8.30 5.69 -8.94
CA VAL A 33 -6.95 5.18 -9.15
C VAL A 33 -6.15 6.09 -10.06
N THR A 34 -4.92 6.39 -9.66
CA THR A 34 -3.95 7.10 -10.48
C THR A 34 -2.79 6.15 -10.72
N SER A 35 -2.26 6.14 -11.92
CA SER A 35 -1.14 5.28 -12.28
C SER A 35 0.12 6.07 -12.45
N ALA A 36 1.22 5.53 -11.92
CA ALA A 36 2.57 6.00 -12.19
C ALA A 36 3.34 4.83 -12.80
N TYR A 37 4.16 5.11 -13.78
CA TYR A 37 4.90 4.07 -14.49
C TYR A 37 6.37 4.05 -14.13
N SER A 38 6.78 4.89 -13.21
CA SER A 38 8.16 4.94 -12.72
C SER A 38 8.17 5.53 -11.31
N GLY A 39 9.27 5.31 -10.61
CA GLY A 39 9.44 5.88 -9.29
C GLY A 39 9.48 7.39 -9.32
N SER A 40 10.12 7.96 -10.34
CA SER A 40 10.21 9.41 -10.48
C SER A 40 8.83 10.03 -10.66
N GLU A 41 8.03 9.44 -11.51
CA GLU A 41 6.68 9.93 -11.74
C GLU A 41 5.86 9.84 -10.47
N ALA A 42 6.01 8.73 -9.74
CA ALA A 42 5.27 8.54 -8.50
C ALA A 42 5.59 9.63 -7.49
N LEU A 43 6.86 9.95 -7.34
CA LEU A 43 7.26 10.97 -6.38
C LEU A 43 6.68 12.34 -6.73
N LEU A 44 6.61 12.65 -8.02
CA LEU A 44 5.99 13.89 -8.46
C LEU A 44 4.49 13.91 -8.18
N LEU A 45 3.83 12.79 -8.42
CA LEU A 45 2.39 12.71 -8.19
C LEU A 45 2.05 12.84 -6.71
N ILE A 46 2.90 12.26 -5.87
CA ILE A 46 2.68 12.32 -4.43
C ILE A 46 2.78 13.75 -3.91
N GLU A 47 3.66 14.54 -4.48
CA GLU A 47 3.79 15.93 -4.08
C GLU A 47 2.54 16.74 -4.39
N LYS A 48 1.85 16.38 -5.47
CA LYS A 48 0.73 17.17 -5.94
C LYS A 48 -0.62 16.69 -5.48
N GLY A 49 -0.72 15.42 -5.12
CA GLY A 49 -2.03 14.85 -4.82
C GLY A 49 -2.08 14.23 -3.44
N THR A 50 -3.25 13.75 -3.09
CA THR A 50 -3.44 13.02 -1.84
C THR A 50 -3.89 11.62 -2.19
N PHE A 51 -3.27 10.65 -1.54
CA PHE A 51 -3.58 9.26 -1.77
C PHE A 51 -3.86 8.57 -0.44
N ASP A 52 -4.73 7.59 -0.47
CA ASP A 52 -5.08 6.83 0.72
C ASP A 52 -4.29 5.54 0.85
N LEU A 53 -3.73 5.07 -0.26
CA LEU A 53 -2.93 3.86 -0.25
C LEU A 53 -2.10 3.81 -1.52
N ILE A 54 -0.91 3.24 -1.43
CA ILE A 54 0.01 3.11 -2.55
C ILE A 54 0.35 1.63 -2.79
N LEU A 55 0.22 1.19 -4.03
CA LEU A 55 0.73 -0.11 -4.45
C LEU A 55 2.06 0.14 -5.14
N LEU A 56 3.14 -0.38 -4.58
CA LEU A 56 4.48 -0.10 -5.06
C LEU A 56 5.16 -1.36 -5.55
N ASP A 57 5.42 -1.44 -6.85
CA ASP A 57 6.22 -2.53 -7.40
C ASP A 57 7.68 -2.30 -7.06
N LEU A 58 8.30 -3.30 -6.47
CA LEU A 58 9.70 -3.17 -6.05
C LEU A 58 10.69 -3.38 -7.17
N MET A 59 10.24 -3.90 -8.28
CA MET A 59 11.14 -4.21 -9.40
C MET A 59 11.07 -3.16 -10.49
N LEU A 60 11.07 -1.90 -10.08
CA LEU A 60 11.04 -0.80 -11.04
C LEU A 60 12.43 -0.57 -11.61
N PRO A 61 12.51 -0.24 -12.91
CA PRO A 61 13.78 0.17 -13.47
C PRO A 61 14.11 1.58 -12.99
N GLY A 62 15.41 1.89 -12.95
CA GLY A 62 15.83 3.20 -12.51
C GLY A 62 15.98 3.25 -11.01
N ILE A 63 15.06 3.90 -10.33
CA ILE A 63 15.11 4.01 -8.88
C ILE A 63 14.58 2.72 -8.27
N PRO A 64 15.36 2.06 -7.40
CA PRO A 64 14.88 0.85 -6.75
C PRO A 64 13.61 1.11 -5.94
N GLY A 65 12.71 0.13 -5.91
CA GLY A 65 11.46 0.27 -5.17
C GLY A 65 11.68 0.56 -3.70
N GLU A 66 12.73 -0.03 -3.12
CA GLU A 66 13.04 0.22 -1.73
C GLU A 66 13.39 1.67 -1.47
N THR A 67 14.09 2.30 -2.43
CA THR A 67 14.43 3.72 -2.31
C THR A 67 13.18 4.59 -2.37
N VAL A 68 12.26 4.24 -3.26
CA VAL A 68 10.99 4.96 -3.35
C VAL A 68 10.22 4.82 -2.04
N LEU A 69 10.20 3.61 -1.50
CA LEU A 69 9.51 3.33 -0.25
C LEU A 69 10.07 4.18 0.89
N GLU A 70 11.39 4.24 1.00
CA GLU A 70 12.04 5.04 2.03
C GLU A 70 11.67 6.52 1.91
N LYS A 71 11.72 7.04 0.70
CA LYS A 71 11.40 8.45 0.49
C LYS A 71 9.96 8.75 0.85
N MET A 72 9.06 7.86 0.48
CA MET A 72 7.65 8.06 0.79
C MET A 72 7.40 8.03 2.28
N LYS A 73 7.99 7.05 2.97
CA LYS A 73 7.75 6.92 4.40
C LYS A 73 8.39 8.04 5.21
N SER A 74 9.41 8.67 4.69
CA SER A 74 10.07 9.76 5.40
C SER A 74 9.30 11.07 5.28
N THR A 75 8.41 11.19 4.28
CA THR A 75 7.74 12.45 4.04
C THR A 75 6.23 12.40 4.24
N MET A 76 5.66 11.21 4.35
CA MET A 76 4.21 11.11 4.45
C MET A 76 3.79 9.86 5.21
N ASP A 77 2.56 9.86 5.67
CA ASP A 77 2.02 8.76 6.45
C ASP A 77 0.90 8.07 5.68
N ILE A 78 1.24 7.54 4.50
CA ILE A 78 0.30 6.84 3.66
C ILE A 78 0.66 5.36 3.67
N PRO A 79 -0.30 4.46 3.82
CA PRO A 79 0.00 3.03 3.81
C PRO A 79 0.49 2.57 2.44
N ILE A 80 1.47 1.70 2.44
CA ILE A 80 2.09 1.19 1.23
C ILE A 80 2.08 -0.32 1.24
N ILE A 81 1.56 -0.92 0.15
CA ILE A 81 1.63 -2.35 -0.05
C ILE A 81 2.69 -2.59 -1.12
N GLY A 82 3.75 -3.31 -0.76
CA GLY A 82 4.80 -3.62 -1.70
C GLY A 82 4.43 -4.82 -2.55
N VAL A 83 4.81 -4.78 -3.82
CA VAL A 83 4.57 -5.89 -4.75
C VAL A 83 5.92 -6.42 -5.17
N SER A 84 6.19 -7.68 -4.87
CA SER A 84 7.47 -8.30 -5.22
C SER A 84 7.25 -9.50 -6.11
N ALA A 85 8.32 -9.89 -6.83
CA ALA A 85 8.20 -10.96 -7.83
C ALA A 85 8.43 -12.28 -7.23
N LYS A 86 8.17 -12.77 -6.23
CA LYS A 86 8.37 -14.07 -5.78
C LYS A 86 8.54 -14.21 -4.36
N THR A 87 8.66 -15.36 -3.92
CA THR A 87 8.83 -15.67 -2.53
C THR A 87 10.28 -15.51 -2.17
N ASP A 88 10.73 -14.31 -2.06
CA ASP A 88 12.04 -14.02 -1.56
C ASP A 88 11.85 -13.52 -0.14
N ILE A 89 12.18 -14.35 0.82
CA ILE A 89 11.98 -14.01 2.21
C ILE A 89 12.76 -12.77 2.62
N ASP A 90 13.98 -12.64 2.10
CA ASP A 90 14.79 -11.47 2.42
C ASP A 90 14.14 -10.19 1.92
N SER A 91 13.58 -10.23 0.73
CA SER A 91 12.89 -9.07 0.18
C SER A 91 11.69 -8.68 1.03
N LYS A 92 10.94 -9.68 1.48
CA LYS A 92 9.76 -9.42 2.31
C LYS A 92 10.15 -8.80 3.64
N VAL A 93 11.20 -9.32 4.26
CA VAL A 93 11.68 -8.78 5.53
C VAL A 93 12.14 -7.35 5.34
N ASN A 94 12.87 -7.09 4.27
CA ASN A 94 13.35 -5.74 3.99
C ASN A 94 12.20 -4.77 3.74
N LEU A 95 11.15 -5.24 3.08
CA LEU A 95 9.99 -4.41 2.82
C LEU A 95 9.35 -3.95 4.12
N ILE A 96 9.14 -4.88 5.02
CA ILE A 96 8.51 -4.56 6.29
C ILE A 96 9.41 -3.63 7.10
N ARG A 97 10.71 -3.90 7.11
CA ARG A 97 11.65 -3.05 7.84
C ARG A 97 11.68 -1.64 7.31
N ASN A 98 11.53 -1.48 5.99
CA ASN A 98 11.58 -0.16 5.38
C ASN A 98 10.24 0.56 5.46
N GLY A 99 9.24 -0.05 6.07
CA GLY A 99 8.01 0.66 6.36
C GLY A 99 6.80 0.28 5.53
N ALA A 100 6.90 -0.80 4.74
CA ALA A 100 5.72 -1.26 4.02
C ALA A 100 4.70 -1.78 5.02
N ASP A 101 3.44 -1.51 4.76
CA ASP A 101 2.37 -1.93 5.64
C ASP A 101 1.88 -3.34 5.34
N ASP A 102 2.16 -3.81 4.13
CA ASP A 102 1.86 -5.17 3.74
C ASP A 102 2.63 -5.45 2.45
N TYR A 103 2.59 -6.66 1.98
CA TYR A 103 3.20 -7.00 0.71
C TYR A 103 2.40 -8.10 0.02
N ILE A 104 2.58 -8.19 -1.30
CA ILE A 104 1.93 -9.23 -2.07
C ILE A 104 2.92 -9.69 -3.15
N THR A 105 2.87 -10.95 -3.52
CA THR A 105 3.81 -11.47 -4.51
C THR A 105 3.15 -11.64 -5.88
N LYS A 106 3.92 -11.38 -6.92
CA LYS A 106 3.47 -11.61 -8.28
C LYS A 106 3.74 -13.04 -8.69
N PRO A 107 2.85 -13.66 -9.43
CA PRO A 107 1.55 -13.14 -9.83
C PRO A 107 0.59 -13.22 -8.66
N PHE A 108 -0.24 -12.21 -8.52
CA PHE A 108 -1.19 -12.22 -7.41
C PHE A 108 -2.60 -12.49 -7.91
N ASP A 109 -3.41 -13.00 -7.00
CA ASP A 109 -4.82 -13.23 -7.26
C ASP A 109 -5.57 -11.93 -7.02
N ASN A 110 -6.53 -11.63 -7.88
CA ASN A 110 -7.32 -10.41 -7.74
C ASN A 110 -8.00 -10.32 -6.39
N GLN A 111 -8.53 -11.44 -5.92
CA GLN A 111 -9.19 -11.46 -4.61
C GLN A 111 -8.23 -11.17 -3.48
N GLU A 112 -7.03 -11.71 -3.57
CA GLU A 112 -6.02 -11.46 -2.56
C GLU A 112 -5.67 -9.98 -2.52
N LEU A 113 -5.48 -9.36 -3.67
CA LEU A 113 -5.14 -7.94 -3.73
C LEU A 113 -6.24 -7.10 -3.10
N LEU A 114 -7.49 -7.39 -3.47
CA LEU A 114 -8.63 -6.62 -2.96
C LEU A 114 -8.77 -6.75 -1.44
N VAL A 115 -8.58 -7.95 -0.92
CA VAL A 115 -8.69 -8.18 0.51
C VAL A 115 -7.60 -7.46 1.28
N ARG A 116 -6.37 -7.47 0.76
CA ARG A 116 -5.27 -6.80 1.43
C ARG A 116 -5.43 -5.29 1.43
N ILE A 117 -5.88 -4.73 0.30
CA ILE A 117 -6.15 -3.30 0.22
C ILE A 117 -7.20 -2.90 1.25
N GLU A 118 -8.28 -3.66 1.28
CA GLU A 118 -9.37 -3.41 2.23
C GLU A 118 -8.89 -3.44 3.67
N ALA A 119 -8.08 -4.45 4.00
CA ALA A 119 -7.60 -4.62 5.36
C ALA A 119 -6.67 -3.48 5.76
N VAL A 120 -5.79 -3.07 4.87
CA VAL A 120 -4.83 -2.00 5.17
C VAL A 120 -5.57 -0.67 5.33
N LEU A 121 -6.51 -0.38 4.43
CA LEU A 121 -7.30 0.85 4.52
C LEU A 121 -8.08 0.91 5.84
N ARG A 122 -8.65 -0.22 6.23
CA ARG A 122 -9.44 -0.28 7.46
C ARG A 122 -8.56 -0.02 8.69
N ARG A 123 -7.36 -0.59 8.71
CA ARG A 123 -6.45 -0.38 9.83
C ARG A 123 -6.03 1.07 9.93
N PHE A 124 -5.75 1.71 8.80
CA PHE A 124 -5.33 3.11 8.81
C PHE A 124 -6.45 4.02 9.27
N GLN A 125 -7.66 3.76 8.84
CA GLN A 125 -8.80 4.55 9.29
C GLN A 125 -9.00 4.44 10.79
N LYS A 126 -8.89 3.24 11.32
CA LYS A 126 -9.05 3.04 12.74
C LYS A 126 -7.97 3.76 13.53
N SER A 127 -6.73 3.74 13.04
CA SER A 127 -5.65 4.35 13.78
C SER A 127 -5.72 5.86 13.79
N THR A 128 -6.52 6.46 12.90
CA THR A 128 -6.69 7.90 12.90
C THR A 128 -7.90 8.34 13.73
N THR A 129 -8.64 7.40 14.26
CA THR A 129 -9.81 7.70 15.07
C THR A 129 -9.40 7.83 16.52
N PRO A 130 -9.67 8.97 17.16
CA PRO A 130 -9.23 9.17 18.54
C PRO A 130 -9.74 8.10 19.50
N ASN A 131 -10.95 7.63 19.31
CA ASN A 131 -11.50 6.62 20.17
C ASN A 131 -10.70 5.34 20.13
N ASN A 132 -10.24 4.99 18.96
CA ASN A 132 -9.48 3.75 18.84
C ASN A 132 -8.12 3.85 19.46
N SER A 133 -7.55 5.02 19.45
CA SER A 133 -6.21 5.16 19.96
C SER A 133 -6.11 4.89 21.43
N LYS A 134 -7.21 4.95 22.16
CA LYS A 134 -7.17 4.66 23.56
C LYS A 134 -7.31 3.23 23.84
N ILE A 135 -7.84 2.56 23.01
CA ILE A 135 -8.13 1.23 23.34
C ILE A 135 -7.07 0.29 23.00
N LEU A 136 -6.54 0.42 22.45
CA LEU A 136 -5.88 -0.57 22.22
C LEU A 136 -4.80 -1.00 22.51
N ARG A 137 -4.82 -0.77 23.04
CA ARG A 137 -3.97 -1.17 23.42
C ARG A 137 -3.76 -2.28 23.52
N PHE A 138 -4.18 -2.42 23.03
CA PHE A 138 -4.08 -3.35 23.33
C PHE A 138 -3.93 -4.37 22.60
N LYS A 139 -4.06 -4.61 22.43
CA LYS A 139 -4.03 -5.45 22.08
C LYS A 139 -3.66 -5.98 21.10
N ASP A 140 -3.33 -5.58 20.84
CA ASP A 140 -3.12 -5.85 20.38
C ASP A 140 -2.52 -6.33 19.75
N LEU A 141 -2.22 -6.30 19.55
CA LEU A 141 -1.86 -6.49 19.56
C LEU A 141 -1.40 -7.22 19.13
N SER A 142 -1.25 -7.46 19.00
CA SER A 142 -1.10 -7.85 19.19
C SER A 142 -0.66 -8.47 18.66
N LEU A 143 -0.41 -8.52 18.47
CA LEU A 143 -0.34 -8.69 18.62
C LEU A 143 0.02 -8.97 18.27
N SER A 144 0.36 -8.88 17.87
CA SER A 144 0.40 -8.76 18.15
C SER A 144 0.80 -9.04 17.99
N LEU A 145 0.96 -8.95 17.36
CA LEU A 145 1.01 -8.79 17.90
C LEU A 145 1.24 -9.13 17.64
N ILE A 146 1.44 -9.19 17.17
CA ILE A 146 1.32 -9.14 17.57
C ILE A 146 1.31 -9.19 17.29
N HIS A 147 1.72 -9.12 17.11
CA HIS A 147 1.51 -8.84 17.61
C HIS A 147 1.41 -8.82 17.27
N ILE A 148 1.42 -8.68 16.54
CA ILE A 148 1.16 -8.42 17.00
C ILE A 148 0.86 -8.45 16.77
N SER A 149 1.12 -8.44 16.30
CA SER A 149 0.62 -8.23 16.89
C SER A 149 0.21 -8.35 16.65
N GLU A 150 0.22 -8.43 16.27
CA GLU A 150 -0.38 -8.34 16.82
C GLU A 150 -0.63 -8.47 16.53
N PRO A 151 -0.59 -8.60 16.03
CA PRO A 151 -0.94 -8.51 16.38
C PRO A 151 -1.08 -8.60 16.24
#